data_6e7f3676e3a67411b04b1aa66953f60d
#
_entry.id   6e7f3676e3a67411b04b1aa66953f60d
#
_cell.length_a   1.000
_cell.length_b   1.000
_cell.length_c   1.000
_cell.angle_alpha   90.00
_cell.angle_beta   90.00
_cell.angle_gamma   90.00
#
_symmetry.space_group_name_H-M   'P 1'
#
loop_
_entity.id
_entity.type
_entity.pdbx_description
1 polymer ?
#
loop_
_entity_poly.entity_id
_entity_poly.type
_entity_poly.pdbx_seq_one_letter_code
_entity_poly.pdbx_strand_id
1 'polypeptide(L)'
;MEKKKQMFDQSDIMRPGRSVFDLSYKKLLTMDMGQLIPVQHDMVYPGDVFQMSNSVMVRIQPMVAPLMHSVSVSYHSFFVALRNLDPDNWSDFITGGKLGTDTYTLPRWTPTDSTAGSLWDFFGFPVGITPTDALPLEYLLRAYNDIYNWKYRDENLIDEVDLDDEDIKIRAWRKGYFESALPWQQRGTAPALPVSGSTSAVFPGPINLSLDSSTSSITTNHLYGNTGSTQTE
;
A
#
# COMPACT_ATOMS: atom_id res chain seq x y z
N MET A 1 29.99 21.86 -51.65
CA MET A 1 29.52 21.34 -50.33
C MET A 1 28.66 20.15 -50.59
N GLU A 2 29.22 18.95 -50.44
CA GLU A 2 28.45 17.71 -50.57
C GLU A 2 27.56 17.52 -49.33
N LYS A 3 26.25 17.43 -49.56
CA LYS A 3 25.30 17.03 -48.50
C LYS A 3 25.61 15.57 -48.16
N LYS A 4 26.09 15.33 -46.92
CA LYS A 4 26.15 13.99 -46.34
C LYS A 4 24.76 13.34 -46.42
N LYS A 5 24.67 12.31 -47.25
CA LYS A 5 23.46 11.45 -47.32
C LYS A 5 23.30 10.82 -45.95
N GLN A 6 22.27 11.21 -45.21
CA GLN A 6 21.90 10.50 -43.97
C GLN A 6 21.44 9.08 -44.34
N MET A 7 21.98 8.10 -43.68
CA MET A 7 21.77 6.69 -43.97
C MET A 7 20.36 6.23 -43.56
N PHE A 8 19.64 7.04 -42.84
CA PHE A 8 18.23 6.82 -42.47
C PHE A 8 17.44 8.03 -42.92
N ASP A 9 16.51 7.80 -43.83
CA ASP A 9 15.53 8.79 -44.25
C ASP A 9 14.56 8.99 -43.09
N GLN A 10 14.61 10.12 -42.44
CA GLN A 10 13.72 10.48 -41.36
C GLN A 10 12.41 10.89 -42.02
N SER A 11 11.48 9.92 -42.13
CA SER A 11 10.15 10.26 -42.58
C SER A 11 9.51 11.22 -41.55
N ASP A 12 9.12 12.39 -42.04
CA ASP A 12 8.32 13.33 -41.26
C ASP A 12 6.97 12.67 -40.93
N ILE A 13 6.89 12.07 -39.75
CA ILE A 13 5.62 11.55 -39.25
C ILE A 13 4.78 12.76 -38.86
N MET A 14 3.79 13.05 -39.66
CA MET A 14 2.82 14.09 -39.36
C MET A 14 2.10 13.70 -38.07
N ARG A 15 2.42 14.38 -36.99
CA ARG A 15 1.72 14.14 -35.70
C ARG A 15 0.31 14.67 -35.83
N PRO A 16 -0.71 13.84 -35.56
CA PRO A 16 -2.09 14.30 -35.56
C PRO A 16 -2.27 15.40 -34.52
N GLY A 17 -3.16 16.34 -34.83
CA GLY A 17 -3.55 17.40 -33.88
C GLY A 17 -4.19 16.81 -32.64
N ARG A 18 -4.09 17.53 -31.52
CA ARG A 18 -4.76 17.14 -30.28
C ARG A 18 -6.23 17.50 -30.34
N SER A 19 -7.08 16.61 -29.86
CA SER A 19 -8.52 16.84 -29.66
C SER A 19 -8.80 17.04 -28.18
N VAL A 20 -9.83 17.78 -27.87
CA VAL A 20 -10.30 17.97 -26.49
C VAL A 20 -11.60 17.20 -26.34
N PHE A 21 -11.68 16.39 -25.29
CA PHE A 21 -12.84 15.62 -24.93
C PHE A 21 -13.37 16.09 -23.58
N ASP A 22 -14.70 16.23 -23.50
CA ASP A 22 -15.37 16.49 -22.22
C ASP A 22 -15.73 15.16 -21.57
N LEU A 23 -15.05 14.82 -20.49
CA LEU A 23 -15.26 13.65 -19.66
C LEU A 23 -16.07 13.94 -18.40
N SER A 24 -16.75 15.09 -18.36
CA SER A 24 -17.55 15.51 -17.21
C SER A 24 -18.72 14.56 -16.97
N TYR A 25 -18.90 14.16 -15.73
CA TYR A 25 -20.03 13.36 -15.32
C TYR A 25 -20.50 13.69 -13.90
N LYS A 26 -21.66 13.20 -13.55
CA LYS A 26 -22.23 13.33 -12.22
C LYS A 26 -22.41 11.94 -11.61
N LYS A 27 -21.86 11.76 -10.41
CA LYS A 27 -22.01 10.52 -9.63
C LYS A 27 -22.84 10.79 -8.38
N LEU A 28 -23.83 9.94 -8.14
CA LEU A 28 -24.65 9.94 -6.95
C LEU A 28 -24.34 8.64 -6.21
N LEU A 29 -24.02 8.74 -4.94
CA LEU A 29 -23.71 7.58 -4.11
C LEU A 29 -24.11 7.83 -2.65
N THR A 30 -24.24 6.76 -1.91
CA THR A 30 -24.36 6.76 -0.46
C THR A 30 -23.14 6.11 0.14
N MET A 31 -22.68 6.60 1.27
CA MET A 31 -21.49 6.06 1.95
C MET A 31 -21.62 6.20 3.45
N ASP A 32 -20.97 5.35 4.18
CA ASP A 32 -20.81 5.46 5.62
C ASP A 32 -19.58 6.32 5.97
N MET A 33 -19.55 6.81 7.20
CA MET A 33 -18.42 7.60 7.68
C MET A 33 -17.15 6.74 7.74
N GLY A 34 -16.07 7.29 7.24
CA GLY A 34 -14.77 6.63 7.22
C GLY A 34 -14.46 5.78 6.00
N GLN A 35 -15.47 5.42 5.20
CA GLN A 35 -15.25 4.66 3.97
C GLN A 35 -14.45 5.46 2.93
N LEU A 36 -13.55 4.76 2.25
CA LEU A 36 -12.80 5.25 1.10
C LEU A 36 -13.50 4.77 -0.17
N ILE A 37 -14.20 5.67 -0.84
CA ILE A 37 -14.99 5.33 -2.01
C ILE A 37 -14.33 5.85 -3.28
N PRO A 38 -14.10 5.00 -4.29
CA PRO A 38 -13.64 5.43 -5.59
C PRO A 38 -14.77 6.19 -6.31
N VAL A 39 -14.54 7.46 -6.58
CA VAL A 39 -15.54 8.32 -7.23
C VAL A 39 -15.32 8.39 -8.74
N GLN A 40 -14.06 8.45 -9.15
CA GLN A 40 -13.66 8.62 -10.54
C GLN A 40 -12.45 7.76 -10.84
N HIS A 41 -12.44 7.15 -12.01
CA HIS A 41 -11.31 6.44 -12.56
C HIS A 41 -11.24 6.69 -14.06
N ASP A 42 -10.11 7.15 -14.52
CA ASP A 42 -9.88 7.44 -15.93
C ASP A 42 -8.51 6.88 -16.34
N MET A 43 -8.48 6.25 -17.52
CA MET A 43 -7.21 5.81 -18.09
C MET A 43 -6.49 6.99 -18.75
N VAL A 44 -5.24 7.17 -18.39
CA VAL A 44 -4.39 8.24 -18.89
C VAL A 44 -3.34 7.67 -19.81
N TYR A 45 -3.24 8.21 -21.01
CA TYR A 45 -2.22 7.83 -21.98
C TYR A 45 -1.05 8.81 -21.98
N PRO A 46 0.15 8.35 -22.36
CA PRO A 46 1.29 9.23 -22.44
C PRO A 46 1.03 10.45 -23.36
N GLY A 47 1.21 11.64 -22.82
CA GLY A 47 0.99 12.89 -23.54
C GLY A 47 -0.39 13.52 -23.33
N ASP A 48 -1.30 12.88 -22.60
CA ASP A 48 -2.58 13.46 -22.24
C ASP A 48 -2.42 14.57 -21.18
N VAL A 49 -3.31 15.54 -21.27
CA VAL A 49 -3.39 16.64 -20.30
C VAL A 49 -4.81 16.68 -19.75
N PHE A 50 -4.96 16.48 -18.47
CA PHE A 50 -6.25 16.51 -17.77
C PHE A 50 -6.40 17.83 -17.02
N GLN A 51 -7.55 18.46 -17.19
CA GLN A 51 -7.99 19.59 -16.39
C GLN A 51 -9.21 19.17 -15.58
N MET A 52 -9.05 19.11 -14.26
CA MET A 52 -10.08 18.59 -13.35
C MET A 52 -10.63 19.72 -12.49
N SER A 53 -11.96 19.76 -12.36
CA SER A 53 -12.68 20.62 -11.44
C SER A 53 -13.82 19.82 -10.81
N ASN A 54 -13.85 19.75 -9.48
CA ASN A 54 -14.80 18.91 -8.76
C ASN A 54 -15.69 19.76 -7.86
N SER A 55 -16.98 19.43 -7.83
CA SER A 55 -17.95 20.01 -6.91
C SER A 55 -18.63 18.90 -6.14
N VAL A 56 -18.58 18.95 -4.83
CA VAL A 56 -19.13 17.91 -3.95
C VAL A 56 -20.26 18.48 -3.12
N MET A 57 -21.43 17.82 -3.17
CA MET A 57 -22.55 18.14 -2.28
C MET A 57 -22.80 16.94 -1.37
N VAL A 58 -22.72 17.14 -0.06
CA VAL A 58 -22.98 16.12 0.94
C VAL A 58 -24.29 16.42 1.66
N ARG A 59 -25.12 15.39 1.79
CA ARG A 59 -26.36 15.43 2.58
C ARG A 59 -26.27 14.35 3.64
N ILE A 60 -26.44 14.74 4.88
CA ILE A 60 -26.52 13.81 6.01
C ILE A 60 -27.98 13.47 6.24
N GLN A 61 -28.29 12.22 6.52
CA GLN A 61 -29.64 11.82 6.91
C GLN A 61 -30.03 12.48 8.23
N PRO A 62 -31.31 12.83 8.40
CA PRO A 62 -31.78 13.37 9.67
C PRO A 62 -31.56 12.37 10.80
N MET A 63 -30.90 12.84 11.85
CA MET A 63 -30.60 12.04 13.03
C MET A 63 -31.56 12.39 14.17
N VAL A 64 -31.83 11.41 15.04
CA VAL A 64 -32.67 11.59 16.22
C VAL A 64 -32.05 12.58 17.21
N ALA A 65 -30.73 12.59 17.31
CA ALA A 65 -29.97 13.55 18.11
C ALA A 65 -29.04 14.37 17.20
N PRO A 66 -28.87 15.68 17.46
CA PRO A 66 -27.98 16.52 16.64
C PRO A 66 -26.52 16.06 16.77
N LEU A 67 -25.81 16.07 15.65
CA LEU A 67 -24.38 15.83 15.64
C LEU A 67 -23.65 17.06 16.18
N MET A 68 -22.88 16.88 17.28
CA MET A 68 -22.17 17.95 17.96
C MET A 68 -20.74 18.16 17.43
N HIS A 69 -20.33 17.35 16.46
CA HIS A 69 -18.98 17.40 15.87
C HIS A 69 -19.04 17.84 14.42
N SER A 70 -17.98 18.47 13.96
CA SER A 70 -17.83 18.80 12.53
C SER A 70 -17.52 17.55 11.73
N VAL A 71 -18.19 17.40 10.59
CA VAL A 71 -17.91 16.36 9.59
C VAL A 71 -17.14 16.99 8.45
N SER A 72 -15.98 16.46 8.15
CA SER A 72 -15.18 16.90 7.01
C SER A 72 -15.22 15.85 5.91
N VAL A 73 -15.41 16.31 4.68
CA VAL A 73 -15.29 15.47 3.49
C VAL A 73 -14.11 15.96 2.68
N SER A 74 -13.25 15.04 2.26
CA SER A 74 -12.12 15.36 1.42
C SER A 74 -12.15 14.52 0.15
N TYR A 75 -11.84 15.14 -0.96
CA TYR A 75 -11.65 14.52 -2.25
C TYR A 75 -10.17 14.54 -2.60
N HIS A 76 -9.61 13.38 -2.91
CA HIS A 76 -8.21 13.23 -3.27
C HIS A 76 -8.11 12.60 -4.65
N SER A 77 -7.22 13.12 -5.49
CA SER A 77 -6.89 12.55 -6.80
C SER A 77 -5.49 11.95 -6.74
N PHE A 78 -5.34 10.78 -7.32
CA PHE A 78 -4.07 10.05 -7.38
C PHE A 78 -3.77 9.67 -8.82
N PHE A 79 -2.51 9.64 -9.15
CA PHE A 79 -2.00 9.05 -10.37
C PHE A 79 -1.23 7.78 -10.01
N VAL A 80 -1.64 6.66 -10.58
CA VAL A 80 -0.99 5.37 -10.36
C VAL A 80 -0.49 4.84 -11.70
N ALA A 81 0.80 4.58 -11.81
CA ALA A 81 1.39 4.01 -13.01
C ALA A 81 1.12 2.49 -13.06
N LEU A 82 0.60 1.99 -14.18
CA LEU A 82 0.27 0.57 -14.34
C LEU A 82 1.49 -0.34 -14.13
N ARG A 83 2.68 0.12 -14.49
CA ARG A 83 3.93 -0.60 -14.24
C ARG A 83 4.24 -0.84 -12.77
N ASN A 84 3.67 -0.04 -11.86
CA ASN A 84 3.87 -0.21 -10.42
C ASN A 84 2.92 -1.28 -9.87
N LEU A 85 1.76 -1.47 -10.52
CA LEU A 85 0.76 -2.46 -10.13
C LEU A 85 1.07 -3.87 -10.63
N ASP A 86 1.91 -3.97 -11.66
CA ASP A 86 2.33 -5.24 -12.24
C ASP A 86 3.78 -5.11 -12.76
N PRO A 87 4.76 -4.98 -11.85
CA PRO A 87 6.14 -4.71 -12.22
C PRO A 87 6.78 -5.82 -13.05
N ASP A 88 6.39 -7.06 -12.80
CA ASP A 88 6.98 -8.23 -13.42
C ASP A 88 6.54 -8.44 -14.87
N ASN A 89 5.26 -8.17 -15.15
CA ASN A 89 4.66 -8.52 -16.45
C ASN A 89 4.43 -7.30 -17.35
N TRP A 90 4.39 -6.08 -16.79
CA TRP A 90 4.10 -4.88 -17.57
C TRP A 90 5.12 -4.65 -18.69
N SER A 91 6.40 -4.88 -18.42
CA SER A 91 7.46 -4.75 -19.42
C SER A 91 7.27 -5.72 -20.57
N ASP A 92 6.94 -6.97 -20.25
CA ASP A 92 6.74 -8.02 -21.25
C ASP A 92 5.47 -7.80 -22.06
N PHE A 93 4.43 -7.26 -21.43
CA PHE A 93 3.21 -6.84 -22.14
C PHE A 93 3.50 -5.76 -23.21
N ILE A 94 4.31 -4.75 -22.86
CA ILE A 94 4.62 -3.63 -23.76
C ILE A 94 5.60 -4.03 -24.86
N THR A 95 6.60 -4.84 -24.54
CA THR A 95 7.70 -5.17 -25.45
C THR A 95 7.53 -6.50 -26.19
N GLY A 96 6.64 -7.39 -25.71
CA GLY A 96 6.55 -8.76 -26.17
C GLY A 96 7.65 -9.65 -25.61
N GLY A 97 8.26 -9.25 -24.47
CA GLY A 97 9.35 -9.99 -23.86
C GLY A 97 10.68 -9.88 -24.61
N LYS A 98 11.64 -10.67 -24.21
CA LYS A 98 13.02 -10.64 -24.77
C LYS A 98 13.09 -10.94 -26.27
N LEU A 99 12.19 -11.76 -26.76
CA LEU A 99 12.16 -12.18 -28.18
C LEU A 99 11.09 -11.41 -28.99
N GLY A 100 10.26 -10.57 -28.34
CA GLY A 100 9.14 -9.89 -28.99
C GLY A 100 7.99 -10.79 -29.39
N THR A 101 7.95 -12.01 -28.87
CA THR A 101 6.95 -13.03 -29.20
C THR A 101 6.09 -13.46 -28.01
N ASP A 102 6.46 -13.01 -26.82
CA ASP A 102 5.75 -13.37 -25.61
C ASP A 102 4.41 -12.63 -25.56
N THR A 103 3.36 -13.39 -25.31
CA THR A 103 2.01 -12.85 -25.16
C THR A 103 1.64 -12.85 -23.68
N TYR A 104 1.41 -11.67 -23.12
CA TYR A 104 0.88 -11.52 -21.80
C TYR A 104 -0.57 -11.11 -21.83
N THR A 105 -1.41 -11.80 -21.09
CA THR A 105 -2.82 -11.46 -20.96
C THR A 105 -3.00 -10.57 -19.74
N LEU A 106 -3.55 -9.38 -19.95
CA LEU A 106 -3.83 -8.46 -18.84
C LEU A 106 -4.80 -9.07 -17.84
N PRO A 107 -4.55 -8.92 -16.52
CA PRO A 107 -5.40 -9.47 -15.50
C PRO A 107 -6.80 -8.85 -15.55
N ARG A 108 -7.81 -9.70 -15.39
CA ARG A 108 -9.22 -9.34 -15.43
C ARG A 108 -9.83 -9.52 -14.06
N TRP A 109 -10.57 -8.54 -13.62
CA TRP A 109 -11.26 -8.60 -12.34
C TRP A 109 -12.59 -9.34 -12.47
N THR A 110 -12.68 -10.48 -11.78
CA THR A 110 -13.93 -11.23 -11.60
C THR A 110 -14.41 -10.97 -10.17
N PRO A 111 -15.50 -10.21 -9.98
CA PRO A 111 -15.92 -9.82 -8.64
C PRO A 111 -16.43 -11.04 -7.86
N THR A 112 -16.02 -11.12 -6.60
CA THR A 112 -16.61 -12.06 -5.64
C THR A 112 -17.95 -11.54 -5.14
N ASP A 113 -18.06 -10.21 -4.96
CA ASP A 113 -19.30 -9.53 -4.56
C ASP A 113 -19.68 -8.47 -5.59
N SER A 114 -20.82 -8.66 -6.26
CA SER A 114 -21.41 -7.74 -7.22
C SER A 114 -22.71 -7.12 -6.72
N THR A 115 -22.93 -7.08 -5.40
CA THR A 115 -24.14 -6.50 -4.80
C THR A 115 -24.08 -4.98 -4.74
N ALA A 116 -25.23 -4.33 -4.52
CA ALA A 116 -25.31 -2.90 -4.32
C ALA A 116 -24.55 -2.49 -3.06
N GLY A 117 -23.69 -1.47 -3.17
CA GLY A 117 -22.86 -1.00 -2.08
C GLY A 117 -21.52 -1.73 -1.93
N SER A 118 -21.21 -2.68 -2.81
CA SER A 118 -19.88 -3.29 -2.90
C SER A 118 -18.89 -2.37 -3.61
N LEU A 119 -17.61 -2.70 -3.54
CA LEU A 119 -16.57 -1.96 -4.26
C LEU A 119 -16.80 -1.98 -5.79
N TRP A 120 -17.34 -3.10 -6.30
CA TRP A 120 -17.76 -3.25 -7.69
C TRP A 120 -18.79 -2.19 -8.11
N ASP A 121 -19.84 -1.99 -7.30
CA ASP A 121 -20.86 -0.97 -7.54
C ASP A 121 -20.26 0.44 -7.47
N PHE A 122 -19.37 0.68 -6.53
CA PHE A 122 -18.71 1.99 -6.42
C PHE A 122 -17.78 2.31 -7.58
N PHE A 123 -17.24 1.34 -8.28
CA PHE A 123 -16.57 1.57 -9.56
C PHE A 123 -17.53 1.85 -10.72
N GLY A 124 -18.83 1.62 -10.52
CA GLY A 124 -19.87 1.90 -11.52
C GLY A 124 -20.17 0.74 -12.45
N PHE A 125 -19.83 -0.46 -12.05
CA PHE A 125 -20.17 -1.67 -12.79
C PHE A 125 -21.60 -2.15 -12.46
N PRO A 126 -22.25 -2.92 -13.36
CA PRO A 126 -23.62 -3.38 -13.15
C PRO A 126 -23.73 -4.33 -11.97
N VAL A 127 -24.74 -4.07 -11.13
CA VAL A 127 -25.01 -4.84 -9.91
C VAL A 127 -25.78 -6.12 -10.23
N GLY A 128 -25.45 -7.23 -9.53
CA GLY A 128 -26.13 -8.50 -9.66
C GLY A 128 -25.86 -9.26 -10.95
N ILE A 129 -24.93 -8.79 -11.77
CA ILE A 129 -24.51 -9.42 -13.01
C ILE A 129 -22.98 -9.50 -13.01
N THR A 130 -22.45 -10.71 -13.09
CA THR A 130 -21.02 -10.90 -13.37
C THR A 130 -20.89 -11.08 -14.89
N PRO A 131 -20.28 -10.12 -15.60
CA PRO A 131 -20.07 -10.27 -17.04
C PRO A 131 -19.17 -11.47 -17.30
N THR A 132 -19.56 -12.33 -18.25
CA THR A 132 -18.75 -13.50 -18.64
C THR A 132 -17.70 -13.15 -19.70
N ASP A 133 -18.02 -12.20 -20.58
CA ASP A 133 -17.21 -11.95 -21.78
C ASP A 133 -16.45 -10.61 -21.76
N ALA A 134 -16.82 -9.69 -20.89
CA ALA A 134 -16.26 -8.32 -20.84
C ALA A 134 -15.90 -7.90 -19.43
N LEU A 135 -15.03 -8.68 -18.79
CA LEU A 135 -14.52 -8.33 -17.46
C LEU A 135 -13.61 -7.09 -17.52
N PRO A 136 -13.75 -6.15 -16.58
CA PRO A 136 -12.87 -5.00 -16.49
C PRO A 136 -11.44 -5.43 -16.14
N LEU A 137 -10.51 -4.52 -16.35
CA LEU A 137 -9.13 -4.74 -15.93
C LEU A 137 -9.02 -4.68 -14.41
N GLU A 138 -8.30 -5.62 -13.83
CA GLU A 138 -8.05 -5.71 -12.39
C GLU A 138 -7.20 -4.53 -11.86
N TYR A 139 -6.53 -3.82 -12.73
CA TYR A 139 -5.72 -2.66 -12.35
C TYR A 139 -6.49 -1.57 -11.60
N LEU A 140 -7.81 -1.48 -11.79
CA LEU A 140 -8.64 -0.55 -11.01
C LEU A 140 -8.67 -0.94 -9.53
N LEU A 141 -8.87 -2.23 -9.25
CA LEU A 141 -8.86 -2.79 -7.90
C LEU A 141 -7.47 -2.68 -7.27
N ARG A 142 -6.45 -3.07 -8.01
CA ARG A 142 -5.06 -2.99 -7.56
C ARG A 142 -4.65 -1.54 -7.24
N ALA A 143 -5.05 -0.59 -8.08
CA ALA A 143 -4.76 0.83 -7.83
C ALA A 143 -5.44 1.34 -6.56
N TYR A 144 -6.67 0.91 -6.29
CA TYR A 144 -7.39 1.28 -5.09
C TYR A 144 -6.68 0.77 -3.83
N ASN A 145 -6.26 -0.50 -3.82
CA ASN A 145 -5.56 -1.10 -2.70
C ASN A 145 -4.14 -0.53 -2.54
N ASP A 146 -3.42 -0.25 -3.63
CA ASP A 146 -2.11 0.40 -3.60
C ASP A 146 -2.20 1.81 -2.99
N ILE A 147 -3.20 2.60 -3.39
CA ILE A 147 -3.45 3.93 -2.81
C ILE A 147 -3.76 3.82 -1.31
N TYR A 148 -4.56 2.81 -0.91
CA TYR A 148 -4.83 2.57 0.50
C TYR A 148 -3.56 2.26 1.27
N ASN A 149 -2.77 1.33 0.81
CA ASN A 149 -1.52 0.90 1.43
C ASN A 149 -0.54 2.07 1.58
N TRP A 150 -0.42 2.88 0.54
CA TRP A 150 0.51 4.00 0.54
C TRP A 150 0.04 5.20 1.34
N LYS A 151 -1.26 5.55 1.31
CA LYS A 151 -1.74 6.84 1.84
C LYS A 151 -2.59 6.74 3.09
N TYR A 152 -3.40 5.72 3.22
CA TYR A 152 -4.45 5.67 4.24
C TYR A 152 -4.21 4.63 5.33
N ARG A 153 -3.46 3.62 5.04
CA ARG A 153 -3.08 2.58 5.99
C ARG A 153 -2.24 3.17 7.12
N ASP A 154 -2.46 2.70 8.33
CA ASP A 154 -1.55 2.94 9.45
C ASP A 154 -0.47 1.84 9.45
N GLU A 155 0.68 2.16 8.89
CA GLU A 155 1.81 1.22 8.73
C GLU A 155 2.30 0.58 10.04
N ASN A 156 1.96 1.19 11.20
CA ASN A 156 2.41 0.68 12.48
C ASN A 156 1.41 -0.29 13.12
N LEU A 157 0.16 -0.27 12.70
CA LEU A 157 -0.93 -1.02 13.34
C LEU A 157 -1.61 -2.03 12.39
N ILE A 158 -1.53 -1.80 11.09
CA ILE A 158 -2.25 -2.59 10.08
C ILE A 158 -1.23 -3.11 9.09
N ASP A 159 -1.28 -4.40 8.82
CA ASP A 159 -0.48 -5.02 7.77
C ASP A 159 -0.86 -4.52 6.39
N GLU A 160 -0.01 -4.74 5.42
CA GLU A 160 -0.28 -4.41 4.03
C GLU A 160 -1.40 -5.28 3.48
N VAL A 161 -2.34 -4.63 2.78
CA VAL A 161 -3.47 -5.31 2.17
C VAL A 161 -3.08 -5.81 0.79
N ASP A 162 -3.54 -7.00 0.43
CA ASP A 162 -3.32 -7.57 -0.89
C ASP A 162 -3.95 -6.69 -1.98
N LEU A 163 -3.33 -6.64 -3.15
CA LEU A 163 -3.77 -5.75 -4.23
C LEU A 163 -5.09 -6.18 -4.87
N ASP A 164 -5.50 -7.42 -4.69
CA ASP A 164 -6.73 -8.02 -5.20
C ASP A 164 -7.88 -8.08 -4.18
N ASP A 165 -7.71 -7.46 -3.01
CA ASP A 165 -8.73 -7.41 -1.98
C ASP A 165 -9.92 -6.52 -2.41
N GLU A 166 -11.14 -7.08 -2.33
CA GLU A 166 -12.39 -6.43 -2.76
C GLU A 166 -13.11 -5.67 -1.65
N ASP A 167 -12.59 -5.68 -0.43
CA ASP A 167 -13.23 -5.02 0.69
C ASP A 167 -13.10 -3.50 0.61
N ILE A 168 -14.18 -2.80 0.95
CA ILE A 168 -14.15 -1.33 1.07
C ILE A 168 -13.27 -0.95 2.26
N LYS A 169 -12.21 -0.22 1.99
CA LYS A 169 -11.28 0.21 3.03
C LYS A 169 -11.84 1.37 3.83
N ILE A 170 -11.50 1.36 5.11
CA ILE A 170 -11.90 2.41 6.06
C ILE A 170 -10.66 3.22 6.41
N ARG A 171 -10.79 4.53 6.32
CA ARG A 171 -9.73 5.43 6.71
C ARG A 171 -9.54 5.40 8.21
N ALA A 172 -8.30 5.25 8.67
CA ALA A 172 -7.96 5.44 10.06
C ALA A 172 -8.30 6.87 10.55
N TRP A 173 -8.63 7.01 11.82
CA TRP A 173 -8.85 8.31 12.45
C TRP A 173 -7.63 9.21 12.26
N ARG A 174 -7.86 10.51 12.16
CA ARG A 174 -6.78 11.48 12.07
C ARG A 174 -6.02 11.51 13.40
N LYS A 175 -4.76 11.10 13.37
CA LYS A 175 -3.92 11.06 14.56
C LYS A 175 -3.58 12.46 15.07
N GLY A 176 -3.78 12.68 16.35
CA GLY A 176 -3.23 13.82 17.08
C GLY A 176 -1.77 13.60 17.44
N TYR A 177 -1.19 14.59 18.12
CA TYR A 177 0.22 14.54 18.57
C TYR A 177 0.53 13.31 19.45
N PHE A 178 -0.34 13.03 20.41
CA PHE A 178 -0.14 11.91 21.33
C PHE A 178 -0.48 10.54 20.70
N GLU A 179 -1.45 10.51 19.82
CA GLU A 179 -1.89 9.29 19.10
C GLU A 179 -0.88 8.85 18.04
N SER A 180 -0.02 9.75 17.58
CA SER A 180 1.07 9.42 16.65
C SER A 180 2.25 8.74 17.33
N ALA A 181 2.30 8.74 18.66
CA ALA A 181 3.34 8.05 19.43
C ALA A 181 3.17 6.53 19.27
N LEU A 182 4.27 5.85 19.01
CA LEU A 182 4.29 4.40 18.90
C LEU A 182 4.17 3.78 20.30
N PRO A 183 3.41 2.65 20.46
CA PRO A 183 3.34 1.94 21.74
C PRO A 183 4.64 1.20 22.12
N TRP A 184 5.64 1.23 21.27
CA TRP A 184 6.99 0.65 21.49
C TRP A 184 8.07 1.69 21.23
N GLN A 185 9.25 1.43 21.74
CA GLN A 185 10.36 2.40 21.77
C GLN A 185 10.99 2.69 20.42
N GLN A 186 11.04 1.70 19.52
CA GLN A 186 11.59 1.85 18.18
C GLN A 186 10.99 0.87 17.18
N ARG A 187 11.08 1.22 15.91
CA ARG A 187 10.75 0.32 14.79
C ARG A 187 11.85 -0.72 14.58
N GLY A 188 11.44 -1.95 14.31
CA GLY A 188 12.35 -3.04 13.98
C GLY A 188 12.92 -3.76 15.19
N THR A 189 13.81 -4.67 14.91
CA THR A 189 14.51 -5.45 15.95
C THR A 189 15.44 -4.57 16.74
N ALA A 190 15.37 -4.63 18.08
CA ALA A 190 16.27 -3.89 18.93
C ALA A 190 17.73 -4.27 18.61
N PRO A 191 18.64 -3.31 18.45
CA PRO A 191 20.04 -3.60 18.21
C PRO A 191 20.60 -4.35 19.41
N ALA A 192 21.11 -5.54 19.19
CA ALA A 192 21.87 -6.27 20.18
C ALA A 192 23.33 -5.83 20.10
N LEU A 193 23.86 -5.34 21.20
CA LEU A 193 25.31 -5.15 21.34
C LEU A 193 25.91 -6.51 21.63
N PRO A 194 26.68 -7.09 20.72
CA PRO A 194 27.41 -8.32 21.03
C PRO A 194 28.50 -7.98 22.07
N VAL A 195 28.24 -8.30 23.29
CA VAL A 195 29.26 -8.26 24.33
C VAL A 195 30.05 -9.57 24.23
N SER A 196 30.98 -9.61 23.31
CA SER A 196 31.94 -10.70 23.20
C SER A 196 33.22 -10.30 23.94
N GLY A 197 33.39 -10.78 25.12
CA GLY A 197 34.60 -10.63 25.88
C GLY A 197 34.61 -11.64 27.01
N SER A 198 35.60 -12.52 27.03
CA SER A 198 35.90 -13.31 28.21
C SER A 198 36.58 -12.38 29.22
N THR A 199 35.86 -11.93 30.24
CA THR A 199 36.44 -11.28 31.39
C THR A 199 37.03 -12.38 32.32
N SER A 200 38.34 -12.55 32.34
CA SER A 200 38.97 -13.27 33.42
C SER A 200 38.93 -12.40 34.67
N ALA A 201 38.10 -12.76 35.61
CA ALA A 201 38.16 -12.15 36.92
C ALA A 201 39.44 -12.60 37.62
N VAL A 202 40.41 -11.71 37.76
CA VAL A 202 41.60 -11.95 38.58
C VAL A 202 41.24 -11.63 40.03
N PHE A 203 41.08 -12.67 40.81
CA PHE A 203 40.85 -12.51 42.25
C PHE A 203 42.21 -12.39 42.96
N PRO A 204 42.46 -11.33 43.75
CA PRO A 204 43.72 -11.12 44.43
C PRO A 204 43.85 -11.95 45.73
N GLY A 205 43.53 -13.22 45.70
CA GLY A 205 43.65 -14.10 46.87
C GLY A 205 43.19 -15.52 46.60
N PRO A 206 43.58 -16.49 47.41
CA PRO A 206 43.14 -17.86 47.27
C PRO A 206 41.65 -17.98 47.59
N ILE A 207 40.86 -18.24 46.58
CA ILE A 207 39.44 -18.55 46.74
C ILE A 207 39.36 -20.08 46.93
N ASN A 208 38.99 -20.52 48.10
CA ASN A 208 38.64 -21.92 48.34
C ASN A 208 37.26 -22.17 47.77
N LEU A 209 37.18 -22.60 46.55
CA LEU A 209 35.96 -23.12 45.96
C LEU A 209 35.82 -24.59 46.42
N SER A 210 34.93 -24.84 47.34
CA SER A 210 34.46 -26.20 47.59
C SER A 210 33.41 -26.53 46.56
N LEU A 211 33.77 -27.31 45.54
CA LEU A 211 32.84 -27.93 44.65
C LEU A 211 32.14 -29.07 45.39
N ASP A 212 30.86 -28.86 45.68
CA ASP A 212 30.02 -29.98 46.09
C ASP A 212 29.75 -30.84 44.84
N SER A 213 30.17 -32.06 44.87
CA SER A 213 30.18 -32.99 43.70
C SER A 213 28.81 -33.42 43.24
N SER A 214 27.75 -32.83 43.74
CA SER A 214 26.39 -33.24 43.42
C SER A 214 25.61 -32.27 42.50
N THR A 215 26.16 -31.09 42.17
CA THR A 215 25.50 -30.15 41.28
C THR A 215 26.50 -29.33 40.48
N SER A 216 26.53 -29.57 39.17
CA SER A 216 27.37 -28.82 38.22
C SER A 216 26.71 -27.48 37.81
N SER A 217 26.33 -26.67 38.75
CA SER A 217 25.81 -25.33 38.45
C SER A 217 26.67 -24.26 39.07
N ILE A 218 27.26 -23.42 38.24
CA ILE A 218 27.95 -22.21 38.67
C ILE A 218 26.98 -21.06 38.59
N THR A 219 26.57 -20.51 39.74
CA THR A 219 25.73 -19.29 39.78
C THR A 219 26.65 -18.10 39.90
N THR A 220 26.72 -17.28 38.88
CA THR A 220 27.41 -15.97 38.96
C THR A 220 26.40 -14.90 39.32
N ASN A 221 26.46 -14.39 40.52
CA ASN A 221 25.70 -13.24 40.91
C ASN A 221 26.41 -11.97 40.45
N HIS A 222 25.80 -11.23 39.54
CA HIS A 222 26.28 -9.90 39.19
C HIS A 222 26.02 -8.90 40.32
N LEU A 223 27.02 -8.14 40.65
CA LEU A 223 27.00 -7.06 41.67
C LEU A 223 26.08 -5.87 41.29
N TYR A 224 25.54 -5.85 40.12
CA TYR A 224 24.61 -4.83 39.67
C TYR A 224 23.40 -5.48 38.97
N GLY A 225 22.31 -5.55 39.71
CA GLY A 225 20.95 -5.75 39.14
C GLY A 225 20.64 -7.19 38.79
N ASN A 226 20.07 -7.84 39.67
CA ASN A 226 18.80 -8.54 39.58
C ASN A 226 18.47 -9.30 38.31
N THR A 227 19.35 -10.16 37.85
CA THR A 227 18.92 -11.32 37.04
C THR A 227 19.96 -12.42 37.22
N GLY A 228 19.68 -13.33 38.12
CA GLY A 228 20.40 -14.59 38.19
C GLY A 228 20.02 -15.45 36.98
N SER A 229 20.95 -15.62 36.07
CA SER A 229 20.81 -16.65 35.04
C SER A 229 21.50 -17.91 35.54
N THR A 230 20.74 -18.93 35.81
CA THR A 230 21.22 -20.29 36.03
C THR A 230 21.50 -20.91 34.69
N GLN A 231 22.77 -21.16 34.37
CA GLN A 231 23.10 -22.06 33.27
C GLN A 231 23.35 -23.49 33.84
N THR A 232 22.53 -24.41 33.42
CA THR A 232 22.74 -25.84 33.59
C THR A 232 23.37 -26.35 32.32
N GLU A 233 24.52 -27.01 32.44
CA GLU A 233 25.06 -27.87 31.40
C GLU A 233 24.27 -29.16 31.30
#